data_ba7135c5e10b9ca68e9468845c2be1d6
#
_entry.id   ba7135c5e10b9ca68e9468845c2be1d6
#
_cell.length_a   1.000
_cell.length_b   1.000
_cell.length_c   1.000
_cell.angle_alpha   90.00
_cell.angle_beta   90.00
_cell.angle_gamma   90.00
#
_symmetry.space_group_name_H-M   'P 1'
#
loop_
_entity.id
_entity.type
_entity.pdbx_description
1 polymer ?
#
loop_
_entity_poly.entity_id
_entity_poly.type
_entity_poly.pdbx_seq_one_letter_code
_entity_poly.pdbx_strand_id
1 'polypeptide(L)'
;MEKKVVLITGASSGIGKETAKLLVENGHIVYGAARRLDKMNDLKEAGIKLLEMDVTNDESMVKGIQKIIETEKRIDVLVNNAGYGSFGALEDVPISEAKYQFEVNIFGLARLTQLALPHMRKQQSGKIVNISSMGGKFG
;
A
#
# COMPACT_ATOMS: atom_id res chain seq x y z
N MET A 1 19.99 -5.20 -13.10
CA MET A 1 18.61 -4.64 -12.97
C MET A 1 18.65 -3.41 -12.07
N GLU A 2 17.99 -2.37 -12.50
CA GLU A 2 17.94 -1.12 -11.72
C GLU A 2 17.14 -1.30 -10.44
N LYS A 3 17.70 -0.85 -9.32
CA LYS A 3 17.05 -0.90 -8.02
C LYS A 3 15.91 0.12 -7.97
N LYS A 4 14.72 -0.33 -7.66
CA LYS A 4 13.52 0.51 -7.56
C LYS A 4 13.13 0.72 -6.10
N VAL A 5 12.54 1.88 -5.81
CA VAL A 5 11.95 2.16 -4.50
C VAL A 5 10.46 1.89 -4.59
N VAL A 6 9.99 0.95 -3.80
CA VAL A 6 8.62 0.42 -3.88
C VAL A 6 7.89 0.65 -2.55
N LEU A 7 6.69 1.17 -2.62
CA LEU A 7 5.78 1.23 -1.46
C LEU A 7 4.64 0.25 -1.70
N ILE A 8 4.43 -0.66 -0.75
CA ILE A 8 3.31 -1.61 -0.78
C ILE A 8 2.43 -1.36 0.42
N THR A 9 1.16 -1.09 0.20
CA THR A 9 0.19 -0.99 1.27
C THR A 9 -0.38 -2.37 1.58
N GLY A 10 -0.90 -2.58 2.77
CA GLY A 10 -1.44 -3.87 3.18
C GLY A 10 -0.40 -4.98 3.20
N ALA A 11 0.83 -4.65 3.60
CA ALA A 11 1.95 -5.60 3.55
C ALA A 11 1.97 -6.59 4.71
N SER A 12 1.06 -6.48 5.68
CA SER A 12 1.07 -7.33 6.88
C SER A 12 0.63 -8.77 6.62
N SER A 13 -0.05 -9.05 5.52
CA SER A 13 -0.53 -10.40 5.22
C SER A 13 -0.83 -10.59 3.73
N GLY A 14 -1.05 -11.85 3.34
CA GLY A 14 -1.52 -12.23 2.01
C GLY A 14 -0.61 -11.82 0.87
N ILE A 15 -1.21 -11.37 -0.22
CA ILE A 15 -0.51 -11.00 -1.47
C ILE A 15 0.50 -9.87 -1.23
N GLY A 16 0.14 -8.89 -0.41
CA GLY A 16 1.05 -7.77 -0.11
C GLY A 16 2.34 -8.22 0.54
N LYS A 17 2.24 -9.12 1.51
CA LYS A 17 3.37 -9.69 2.22
C LYS A 17 4.29 -10.47 1.27
N GLU A 18 3.71 -11.36 0.47
CA GLU A 18 4.48 -12.19 -0.46
C GLU A 18 5.14 -11.35 -1.56
N THR A 19 4.42 -10.34 -2.06
CA THR A 19 4.96 -9.42 -3.07
C THR A 19 6.15 -8.64 -2.51
N ALA A 20 6.03 -8.15 -1.27
CA ALA A 20 7.10 -7.41 -0.62
C ALA A 20 8.37 -8.25 -0.50
N LYS A 21 8.23 -9.50 -0.07
CA LYS A 21 9.36 -10.43 0.07
C LYS A 21 10.03 -10.70 -1.27
N LEU A 22 9.24 -10.95 -2.30
CA LEU A 22 9.75 -11.23 -3.64
C LEU A 22 10.56 -10.05 -4.19
N LEU A 23 10.05 -8.83 -4.00
CA LEU A 23 10.74 -7.63 -4.50
C LEU A 23 12.07 -7.38 -3.76
N VAL A 24 12.12 -7.63 -2.46
CA VAL A 24 13.38 -7.52 -1.70
C VAL A 24 14.39 -8.56 -2.20
N GLU A 25 13.95 -9.79 -2.44
CA GLU A 25 14.80 -10.86 -2.98
C GLU A 25 15.40 -10.48 -4.33
N ASN A 26 14.69 -9.66 -5.11
CA ASN A 26 15.15 -9.18 -6.41
C ASN A 26 15.95 -7.88 -6.32
N GLY A 27 16.32 -7.47 -5.12
CA GLY A 27 17.24 -6.33 -4.93
C GLY A 27 16.61 -4.96 -4.85
N HIS A 28 15.28 -4.87 -4.76
CA HIS A 28 14.61 -3.58 -4.66
C HIS A 28 14.54 -3.08 -3.22
N ILE A 29 14.39 -1.77 -3.06
CA ILE A 29 14.13 -1.15 -1.76
C ILE A 29 12.62 -1.15 -1.55
N VAL A 30 12.13 -1.88 -0.56
CA VAL A 30 10.71 -2.05 -0.35
C VAL A 30 10.27 -1.48 0.99
N TYR A 31 9.28 -0.60 0.96
CA TYR A 31 8.57 -0.12 2.14
C TYR A 31 7.23 -0.85 2.24
N GLY A 32 7.04 -1.56 3.32
CA GLY A 32 5.77 -2.25 3.59
C GLY A 32 4.96 -1.42 4.58
N ALA A 33 3.80 -0.97 4.16
CA ALA A 33 2.95 -0.11 4.98
C ALA A 33 1.75 -0.88 5.52
N ALA A 34 1.44 -0.66 6.78
CA ALA A 34 0.25 -1.20 7.42
C ALA A 34 -0.07 -0.36 8.66
N ARG A 35 -1.29 -0.50 9.17
CA ARG A 35 -1.70 0.20 10.39
C ARG A 35 -1.01 -0.34 11.63
N ARG A 36 -0.65 -1.63 11.63
CA ARG A 36 -0.02 -2.30 12.78
C ARG A 36 1.33 -2.87 12.39
N LEU A 37 2.38 -2.29 12.94
CA LEU A 37 3.75 -2.74 12.69
C LEU A 37 4.11 -3.98 13.51
N ASP A 38 3.45 -4.22 14.62
CA ASP A 38 3.70 -5.37 15.49
C ASP A 38 3.52 -6.72 14.78
N LYS A 39 2.73 -6.75 13.72
CA LYS A 39 2.49 -7.96 12.91
C LYS A 39 3.47 -8.12 11.76
N MET A 40 4.45 -7.24 11.66
CA MET A 40 5.36 -7.18 10.52
C MET A 40 6.81 -7.48 10.85
N ASN A 41 7.08 -8.05 12.02
CA ASN A 41 8.45 -8.35 12.44
C ASN A 41 9.19 -9.29 11.48
N ASP A 42 8.50 -10.26 10.93
CA ASP A 42 9.08 -11.18 9.95
C ASP A 42 9.45 -10.47 8.65
N LEU A 43 8.73 -9.43 8.27
CA LEU A 43 9.05 -8.62 7.10
C LEU A 43 10.30 -7.80 7.34
N LYS A 44 10.44 -7.24 8.53
CA LYS A 44 11.63 -6.48 8.91
C LYS A 44 12.87 -7.38 8.83
N GLU A 45 12.78 -8.60 9.33
CA GLU A 45 13.86 -9.58 9.26
C GLU A 45 14.20 -9.95 7.82
N ALA A 46 13.23 -9.92 6.93
CA ALA A 46 13.43 -10.19 5.50
C ALA A 46 14.05 -9.01 4.72
N GLY A 47 14.25 -7.86 5.39
CA GLY A 47 14.86 -6.69 4.76
C GLY A 47 13.88 -5.64 4.27
N ILE A 48 12.59 -5.78 4.58
CA ILE A 48 11.56 -4.81 4.20
C ILE A 48 11.55 -3.70 5.23
N LYS A 49 11.53 -2.45 4.78
CA LYS A 49 11.42 -1.29 5.66
C LYS A 49 9.95 -1.12 6.07
N LEU A 50 9.69 -1.06 7.36
CA LEU A 50 8.34 -0.95 7.88
C LEU A 50 7.89 0.51 7.94
N LEU A 51 6.66 0.76 7.51
CA LEU A 51 6.07 2.08 7.52
C LEU A 51 4.66 2.02 8.10
N GLU A 52 4.43 2.71 9.21
CA GLU A 52 3.09 2.81 9.77
C GLU A 52 2.28 3.77 8.91
N MET A 53 1.14 3.31 8.40
CA MET A 53 0.29 4.13 7.55
C MET A 53 -1.16 3.66 7.63
N ASP A 54 -2.05 4.61 7.83
CA ASP A 54 -3.49 4.39 7.76
C ASP A 54 -4.01 5.08 6.51
N VAL A 55 -4.47 4.31 5.53
CA VAL A 55 -4.95 4.85 4.25
C VAL A 55 -6.32 5.52 4.34
N THR A 56 -6.92 5.57 5.54
CA THR A 56 -8.12 6.38 5.80
C THR A 56 -7.77 7.74 6.43
N ASN A 57 -6.50 7.97 6.71
CA ASN A 57 -6.02 9.19 7.37
C ASN A 57 -5.07 9.95 6.44
N ASP A 58 -5.49 11.13 6.01
CA ASP A 58 -4.72 11.93 5.06
C ASP A 58 -3.31 12.29 5.57
N GLU A 59 -3.22 12.74 6.80
CA GLU A 59 -1.95 13.13 7.40
C GLU A 59 -0.98 11.94 7.45
N SER A 60 -1.48 10.75 7.77
CA SER A 60 -0.68 9.54 7.79
C SER A 60 -0.08 9.23 6.42
N MET A 61 -0.88 9.37 5.36
CA MET A 61 -0.41 9.16 3.99
C MET A 61 0.62 10.19 3.57
N VAL A 62 0.35 11.46 3.88
CA VAL A 62 1.29 12.56 3.56
C VAL A 62 2.64 12.31 4.23
N LYS A 63 2.64 11.99 5.52
CA LYS A 63 3.87 11.72 6.28
C LYS A 63 4.61 10.50 5.73
N GLY A 64 3.89 9.47 5.35
CA GLY A 64 4.49 8.24 4.80
C GLY A 64 5.24 8.51 3.50
N ILE A 65 4.60 9.21 2.57
CA ILE A 65 5.25 9.56 1.29
C ILE A 65 6.45 10.49 1.54
N GLN A 66 6.30 11.47 2.42
CA GLN A 66 7.40 12.38 2.77
C GLN A 66 8.61 11.62 3.30
N LYS A 67 8.38 10.65 4.17
CA LYS A 67 9.47 9.84 4.76
C LYS A 67 10.23 9.09 3.68
N ILE A 68 9.53 8.49 2.72
CA ILE A 68 10.16 7.78 1.61
C ILE A 68 11.01 8.73 0.76
N ILE A 69 10.44 9.88 0.40
CA ILE A 69 11.13 10.86 -0.45
C ILE A 69 12.33 11.46 0.28
N GLU A 70 12.23 11.74 1.57
CA GLU A 70 13.36 12.26 2.35
C GLU A 70 14.51 11.26 2.44
N THR A 71 14.17 9.98 2.56
CA THR A 71 15.17 8.91 2.74
C THR A 71 15.77 8.45 1.43
N GLU A 72 14.95 8.19 0.43
CA GLU A 72 15.35 7.56 -0.83
C GLU A 72 15.50 8.54 -2.00
N LYS A 73 14.96 9.75 -1.87
CA LYS A 73 14.91 10.80 -2.90
C LYS A 73 14.05 10.45 -4.11
N ARG A 74 13.33 9.34 -4.06
CA ARG A 74 12.47 8.89 -5.16
C ARG A 74 11.42 7.91 -4.66
N ILE A 75 10.38 7.72 -5.46
CA ILE A 75 9.44 6.63 -5.33
C ILE A 75 9.14 6.12 -6.75
N ASP A 76 9.41 4.87 -7.02
CA ASP A 76 9.31 4.31 -8.37
C ASP A 76 8.05 3.51 -8.60
N VAL A 77 7.58 2.80 -7.58
CA VAL A 77 6.39 1.94 -7.70
C VAL A 77 5.52 2.09 -6.47
N LEU A 78 4.25 2.30 -6.68
CA LEU A 78 3.25 2.25 -5.62
C LEU A 78 2.34 1.05 -5.88
N VAL A 79 2.31 0.10 -4.96
CA VAL A 79 1.42 -1.06 -5.03
C VAL A 79 0.28 -0.85 -4.03
N ASN A 80 -0.88 -0.52 -4.53
CA ASN A 80 -2.08 -0.31 -3.73
C ASN A 80 -2.74 -1.66 -3.43
N ASN A 81 -2.40 -2.22 -2.28
CA ASN A 81 -2.91 -3.52 -1.83
C ASN A 81 -3.65 -3.43 -0.50
N ALA A 82 -3.66 -2.28 0.17
CA ALA A 82 -4.42 -2.11 1.38
C ALA A 82 -5.90 -2.20 1.02
N GLY A 83 -6.55 -3.25 1.43
CA GLY A 83 -7.95 -3.47 1.16
C GLY A 83 -8.66 -4.00 2.39
N TYR A 84 -9.94 -3.81 2.42
CA TYR A 84 -10.81 -4.32 3.47
C TYR A 84 -12.02 -4.95 2.78
N GLY A 85 -12.36 -6.15 3.16
CA GLY A 85 -13.50 -6.86 2.60
C GLY A 85 -14.39 -7.44 3.68
N SER A 86 -15.68 -7.43 3.44
CA SER A 86 -16.66 -8.06 4.29
C SER A 86 -17.25 -9.26 3.58
N PHE A 87 -17.48 -10.33 4.31
CA PHE A 87 -18.12 -11.52 3.77
C PHE A 87 -19.56 -11.62 4.28
N GLY A 88 -20.47 -12.02 3.41
CA GLY A 88 -21.88 -12.19 3.73
C GLY A 88 -22.77 -11.55 2.68
N ALA A 89 -24.09 -11.66 2.89
CA ALA A 89 -25.06 -11.03 2.00
C ALA A 89 -25.01 -9.51 2.17
N LEU A 90 -25.20 -8.79 1.09
CA LEU A 90 -25.16 -7.34 1.09
C LEU A 90 -26.12 -6.73 2.13
N GLU A 91 -27.30 -7.29 2.27
CA GLU A 91 -28.29 -6.81 3.23
C GLU A 91 -27.86 -6.97 4.69
N ASP A 92 -26.89 -7.84 4.94
CA ASP A 92 -26.35 -8.09 6.29
C ASP A 92 -25.15 -7.22 6.63
N VAL A 93 -24.64 -6.45 5.67
CA VAL A 93 -23.47 -5.59 5.88
C VAL A 93 -23.90 -4.24 6.46
N PRO A 94 -23.44 -3.86 7.65
CA PRO A 94 -23.75 -2.54 8.20
C PRO A 94 -23.26 -1.42 7.27
N ILE A 95 -24.04 -0.34 7.18
CA ILE A 95 -23.67 0.81 6.34
C ILE A 95 -22.33 1.42 6.76
N SER A 96 -22.03 1.44 8.06
CA SER A 96 -20.75 1.93 8.56
C SER A 96 -19.58 1.10 8.02
N GLU A 97 -19.75 -0.21 7.91
CA GLU A 97 -18.74 -1.11 7.37
C GLU A 97 -18.58 -0.91 5.86
N ALA A 98 -19.68 -0.74 5.14
CA ALA A 98 -19.64 -0.47 3.71
C ALA A 98 -18.91 0.85 3.42
N LYS A 99 -19.17 1.89 4.20
CA LYS A 99 -18.47 3.18 4.09
C LYS A 99 -16.97 3.03 4.36
N TYR A 100 -16.61 2.26 5.36
CA TYR A 100 -15.21 2.01 5.68
C TYR A 100 -14.50 1.29 4.54
N GLN A 101 -15.16 0.32 3.92
CA GLN A 101 -14.59 -0.38 2.75
C GLN A 101 -14.34 0.58 1.59
N PHE A 102 -15.26 1.51 1.33
CA PHE A 102 -15.07 2.53 0.30
C PHE A 102 -13.93 3.47 0.64
N GLU A 103 -13.81 3.87 1.92
CA GLU A 103 -12.69 4.71 2.35
C GLU A 103 -11.34 4.06 2.06
N VAL A 104 -11.19 2.80 2.43
CA VAL A 104 -9.92 2.07 2.25
C VAL A 104 -9.68 1.75 0.78
N ASN A 105 -10.68 1.16 0.10
CA ASN A 105 -10.47 0.56 -1.22
C ASN A 105 -10.50 1.56 -2.36
N ILE A 106 -11.16 2.69 -2.18
CA ILE A 106 -11.33 3.69 -3.24
C ILE A 106 -10.67 5.02 -2.89
N PHE A 107 -11.10 5.65 -1.82
CA PHE A 107 -10.61 6.99 -1.48
C PHE A 107 -9.17 6.98 -0.98
N GLY A 108 -8.80 6.01 -0.16
CA GLY A 108 -7.43 5.87 0.31
C GLY A 108 -6.46 5.62 -0.83
N LEU A 109 -6.81 4.71 -1.72
CA LEU A 109 -6.02 4.40 -2.92
C LEU A 109 -5.85 5.63 -3.82
N ALA A 110 -6.95 6.34 -4.07
CA ALA A 110 -6.92 7.54 -4.91
C ALA A 110 -6.04 8.63 -4.31
N ARG A 111 -6.18 8.85 -3.01
CA ARG A 111 -5.40 9.90 -2.33
C ARG A 111 -3.91 9.58 -2.30
N LEU A 112 -3.56 8.34 -1.98
CA LEU A 112 -2.16 7.91 -1.96
C LEU A 112 -1.52 8.04 -3.34
N THR A 113 -2.26 7.68 -4.38
CA THR A 113 -1.84 7.84 -5.77
C THR A 113 -1.59 9.32 -6.08
N GLN A 114 -2.50 10.21 -5.67
CA GLN A 114 -2.33 11.65 -5.85
C GLN A 114 -1.05 12.17 -5.18
N LEU A 115 -0.67 11.60 -4.05
CA LEU A 115 0.54 12.02 -3.33
C LEU A 115 1.81 11.50 -3.99
N ALA A 116 1.77 10.33 -4.59
CA ALA A 116 2.94 9.73 -5.26
C ALA A 116 3.19 10.30 -6.66
N LEU A 117 2.15 10.59 -7.41
CA LEU A 117 2.26 11.02 -8.81
C LEU A 117 3.14 12.25 -9.07
N PRO A 118 3.10 13.32 -8.27
CA PRO A 118 3.97 14.47 -8.52
C PRO A 118 5.46 14.10 -8.50
N HIS A 119 5.85 13.20 -7.63
CA HIS A 119 7.25 12.74 -7.56
C HIS A 119 7.61 11.90 -8.78
N MET A 120 6.70 11.04 -9.22
CA MET A 120 6.90 10.22 -10.42
C MET A 120 6.97 11.05 -11.68
N ARG A 121 6.14 12.10 -11.80
CA ARG A 121 6.20 13.04 -12.93
C ARG A 121 7.51 13.79 -12.97
N LYS A 122 7.99 14.25 -11.83
CA LYS A 122 9.27 14.93 -11.72
C LYS A 122 10.43 14.02 -12.12
N GLN A 123 10.34 12.76 -11.76
CA GLN A 123 11.32 11.73 -12.11
C GLN A 123 11.21 11.30 -13.57
N GLN A 124 10.11 11.60 -14.24
CA GLN A 124 9.76 11.14 -15.59
C GLN A 124 9.68 9.61 -15.65
N SER A 125 9.41 8.96 -14.53
CA SER A 125 9.20 7.52 -14.46
C SER A 125 8.42 7.18 -13.19
N GLY A 126 7.65 6.12 -13.25
CA GLY A 126 6.89 5.63 -12.11
C GLY A 126 5.84 4.63 -12.56
N LYS A 127 5.37 3.84 -11.62
CA LYS A 127 4.37 2.81 -11.88
C LYS A 127 3.40 2.72 -10.72
N ILE A 128 2.12 2.67 -11.01
CA ILE A 128 1.06 2.44 -10.04
C ILE A 128 0.46 1.08 -10.33
N VAL A 129 0.46 0.20 -9.33
CA VAL A 129 -0.13 -1.13 -9.44
C VAL A 129 -1.29 -1.22 -8.45
N ASN A 130 -2.46 -1.52 -8.93
CA ASN A 130 -3.65 -1.70 -8.09
C ASN A 130 -4.01 -3.18 -8.07
N ILE A 131 -4.05 -3.75 -6.88
CA ILE A 131 -4.40 -5.16 -6.74
C ILE A 131 -5.88 -5.26 -6.42
N SER A 132 -6.62 -5.92 -7.32
CA SER A 132 -8.04 -6.20 -7.14
C SER A 132 -8.22 -7.59 -6.57
N SER A 133 -9.22 -7.77 -5.71
CA SER A 133 -9.54 -9.09 -5.17
C SER A 133 -10.53 -9.82 -6.09
N MET A 134 -10.60 -11.12 -5.96
CA MET A 134 -11.58 -11.94 -6.69
C MET A 134 -13.02 -11.54 -6.32
N GLY A 135 -13.25 -11.10 -5.09
CA GLY A 135 -14.57 -10.63 -4.65
C GLY A 135 -15.10 -9.45 -5.45
N GLY A 136 -14.22 -8.63 -6.01
CA GLY A 136 -14.59 -7.50 -6.86
C GLY A 136 -15.29 -7.90 -8.16
N LYS A 137 -15.14 -9.15 -8.59
CA LYS A 137 -15.76 -9.64 -9.82
C LYS A 137 -17.20 -10.08 -9.65
N PHE A 138 -17.62 -10.33 -8.44
CA PHE A 138 -18.94 -10.84 -8.12
C PHE A 138 -19.82 -9.81 -7.42
N GLY A 139 -19.37 -8.62 -7.34
CA GLY A 139 -19.92 -7.50 -6.60
C GLY A 139 -21.38 -7.20 -6.78
#